data_9518ce6459a4af7423b37f75788f372a
#
_entry.id   9518ce6459a4af7423b37f75788f372a
#
_cell.length_a   1.000
_cell.length_b   1.000
_cell.length_c   1.000
_cell.angle_alpha   90.00
_cell.angle_beta   90.00
_cell.angle_gamma   90.00
#
_symmetry.space_group_name_H-M   'P 1'
#
loop_
_entity.id
_entity.type
_entity.pdbx_description
1 polymer ?
#
loop_
_entity_poly.entity_id
_entity_poly.type
_entity_poly.pdbx_seq_one_letter_code
_entity_poly.pdbx_strand_id
1 'polypeptide(L)'
;MKKLLSLLFIAFMALPIMAQKTVYKFDVKDGNGQNVKLKDYKGKVLLIVNTATKCGFTPQYEELQKLYETYKAQGLVILDFPCNQFGAQAPGSFKEIHSFCTGNYGTTFPQFAKIIVNGHNESPLYTYLKAQQPFKGFDLNNPIGKYLDEKFRAQNPNYAKDPSIKWNFTKFLRSEEHTSELQSPAMI
;
A
#
# COMPACT_ATOMS: atom_id res chain seq x y z
N MET A 1 -27.42 -56.51 34.73
CA MET A 1 -27.43 -55.03 34.52
C MET A 1 -26.11 -54.62 33.81
N LYS A 2 -26.13 -54.49 32.53
CA LYS A 2 -24.93 -54.14 31.70
C LYS A 2 -24.95 -52.64 31.46
N LYS A 3 -23.96 -51.90 32.02
CA LYS A 3 -23.77 -50.46 31.75
C LYS A 3 -23.08 -50.30 30.41
N LEU A 4 -23.80 -49.72 29.46
CA LEU A 4 -23.26 -49.30 28.17
C LEU A 4 -22.53 -47.96 28.36
N LEU A 5 -21.19 -47.96 28.24
CA LEU A 5 -20.37 -46.75 28.23
C LEU A 5 -20.35 -46.25 26.80
N SER A 6 -21.07 -45.17 26.52
CA SER A 6 -21.05 -44.49 25.20
C SER A 6 -19.84 -43.58 25.14
N LEU A 7 -18.81 -43.98 24.38
CA LEU A 7 -17.66 -43.12 24.04
C LEU A 7 -18.08 -42.13 22.96
N LEU A 8 -18.27 -40.89 23.34
CA LEU A 8 -18.49 -39.77 22.40
C LEU A 8 -17.13 -39.39 21.79
N PHE A 9 -16.89 -39.85 20.58
CA PHE A 9 -15.71 -39.44 19.79
C PHE A 9 -15.98 -38.05 19.21
N ILE A 10 -15.48 -37.00 19.86
CA ILE A 10 -15.49 -35.65 19.31
C ILE A 10 -14.40 -35.58 18.24
N ALA A 11 -14.78 -35.72 16.97
CA ALA A 11 -13.92 -35.48 15.83
C ALA A 11 -13.63 -33.98 15.78
N PHE A 12 -12.46 -33.58 16.26
CA PHE A 12 -11.93 -32.23 16.06
C PHE A 12 -11.57 -32.08 14.57
N MET A 13 -12.52 -31.57 13.79
CA MET A 13 -12.22 -31.16 12.39
C MET A 13 -11.24 -30.01 12.44
N ALA A 14 -9.96 -30.31 12.27
CA ALA A 14 -8.94 -29.30 12.00
C ALA A 14 -9.27 -28.66 10.64
N LEU A 15 -9.94 -27.50 10.67
CA LEU A 15 -10.09 -26.68 9.50
C LEU A 15 -8.69 -26.33 8.99
N PRO A 16 -8.38 -26.53 7.69
CA PRO A 16 -7.09 -26.11 7.15
C PRO A 16 -6.99 -24.61 7.37
N ILE A 17 -6.04 -24.18 8.22
CA ILE A 17 -5.64 -22.78 8.30
C ILE A 17 -5.04 -22.46 6.94
N MET A 18 -5.87 -21.92 6.05
CA MET A 18 -5.42 -21.35 4.79
C MET A 18 -4.37 -20.31 5.16
N ALA A 19 -3.11 -20.59 4.85
CA ALA A 19 -2.01 -19.67 5.12
C ALA A 19 -2.35 -18.33 4.44
N GLN A 20 -2.82 -17.37 5.22
CA GLN A 20 -3.26 -16.08 4.75
C GLN A 20 -2.10 -15.41 4.03
N LYS A 21 -2.28 -15.14 2.74
CA LYS A 21 -1.28 -14.41 1.98
C LYS A 21 -1.09 -13.04 2.67
N THR A 22 0.13 -12.71 3.02
CA THR A 22 0.45 -11.46 3.72
C THR A 22 1.47 -10.68 2.92
N VAL A 23 1.59 -9.37 3.15
CA VAL A 23 2.61 -8.53 2.52
C VAL A 23 4.04 -9.03 2.79
N TYR A 24 4.24 -9.78 3.86
CA TYR A 24 5.54 -10.33 4.27
C TYR A 24 6.10 -11.43 3.36
N LYS A 25 5.35 -11.85 2.32
CA LYS A 25 5.82 -12.80 1.31
C LYS A 25 6.57 -12.14 0.17
N PHE A 26 6.53 -10.83 0.08
CA PHE A 26 7.08 -10.11 -1.05
C PHE A 26 8.46 -9.55 -0.71
N ASP A 27 9.32 -9.58 -1.72
CA ASP A 27 10.59 -8.86 -1.76
C ASP A 27 10.41 -7.66 -2.69
N VAL A 28 11.05 -6.56 -2.33
CA VAL A 28 11.08 -5.32 -3.11
C VAL A 28 12.53 -4.91 -3.36
N LYS A 29 12.77 -4.01 -4.31
CA LYS A 29 14.10 -3.49 -4.57
C LYS A 29 14.32 -2.18 -3.82
N ASP A 30 15.45 -2.06 -3.14
CA ASP A 30 15.92 -0.76 -2.65
C ASP A 30 16.46 0.12 -3.80
N GLY A 31 16.91 1.32 -3.47
CA GLY A 31 17.47 2.25 -4.45
C GLY A 31 18.76 1.79 -5.14
N ASN A 32 19.43 0.80 -4.60
CA ASN A 32 20.64 0.18 -5.16
C ASN A 32 20.31 -1.09 -5.96
N GLY A 33 19.03 -1.46 -6.06
CA GLY A 33 18.58 -2.67 -6.74
C GLY A 33 18.72 -3.95 -5.92
N GLN A 34 19.05 -3.85 -4.62
CA GLN A 34 19.15 -5.01 -3.73
C GLN A 34 17.77 -5.45 -3.27
N ASN A 35 17.60 -6.75 -3.03
CA ASN A 35 16.35 -7.29 -2.50
C ASN A 35 16.21 -6.95 -1.02
N VAL A 36 15.08 -6.37 -0.67
CA VAL A 36 14.63 -6.13 0.71
C VAL A 36 13.40 -6.99 0.95
N LYS A 37 13.44 -7.83 1.97
CA LYS A 37 12.32 -8.70 2.33
C LYS A 37 11.33 -7.93 3.18
N LEU A 38 10.07 -7.85 2.76
CA LEU A 38 9.04 -7.22 3.59
C LEU A 38 8.79 -7.99 4.90
N LYS A 39 9.24 -9.23 4.98
CA LYS A 39 9.27 -10.03 6.22
C LYS A 39 10.06 -9.35 7.35
N ASP A 40 11.06 -8.55 7.01
CA ASP A 40 11.92 -7.86 7.99
C ASP A 40 11.17 -6.73 8.73
N TYR A 41 10.01 -6.34 8.21
CA TYR A 41 9.10 -5.37 8.85
C TYR A 41 7.97 -6.03 9.65
N LYS A 42 8.04 -7.34 9.90
CA LYS A 42 7.05 -8.03 10.74
C LYS A 42 7.04 -7.40 12.14
N GLY A 43 5.88 -7.23 12.72
CA GLY A 43 5.70 -6.53 14.00
C GLY A 43 5.55 -5.01 13.84
N LYS A 44 5.44 -4.50 12.62
CA LYS A 44 5.28 -3.07 12.35
C LYS A 44 3.95 -2.77 11.69
N VAL A 45 3.45 -1.58 11.93
CA VAL A 45 2.37 -0.99 11.12
C VAL A 45 2.99 -0.44 9.85
N LEU A 46 2.52 -0.90 8.69
CA LEU A 46 3.08 -0.49 7.40
C LEU A 46 2.12 0.45 6.67
N LEU A 47 2.62 1.61 6.27
CA LEU A 47 1.96 2.49 5.31
C LEU A 47 2.71 2.39 3.97
N ILE A 48 2.10 1.69 3.01
CA ILE A 48 2.67 1.46 1.67
C ILE A 48 2.08 2.51 0.73
N VAL A 49 2.94 3.29 0.07
CA VAL A 49 2.48 4.41 -0.77
C VAL A 49 3.25 4.46 -2.09
N ASN A 50 2.53 4.67 -3.21
CA ASN A 50 3.15 4.99 -4.49
C ASN A 50 3.21 6.51 -4.67
N THR A 51 4.38 7.03 -4.97
CA THR A 51 4.65 8.47 -4.92
C THR A 51 5.19 9.04 -6.23
N ALA A 52 5.30 10.36 -6.28
CA ALA A 52 5.88 11.07 -7.42
C ALA A 52 6.43 12.44 -6.97
N THR A 53 7.45 12.93 -7.68
CA THR A 53 8.14 14.21 -7.37
C THR A 53 7.60 15.41 -8.14
N LYS A 54 6.80 15.19 -9.20
CA LYS A 54 6.21 16.24 -10.06
C LYS A 54 4.69 16.18 -10.12
N CYS A 55 4.06 15.78 -9.03
CA CYS A 55 2.61 15.65 -8.90
C CYS A 55 2.05 16.83 -8.09
N GLY A 56 0.82 17.25 -8.38
CA GLY A 56 0.12 18.21 -7.51
C GLY A 56 -0.04 17.73 -6.07
N PHE A 57 0.06 16.41 -5.83
CA PHE A 57 0.02 15.81 -4.49
C PHE A 57 1.41 15.61 -3.84
N THR A 58 2.50 16.01 -4.50
CA THR A 58 3.86 15.89 -3.94
C THR A 58 4.01 16.56 -2.55
N PRO A 59 3.33 17.68 -2.24
CA PRO A 59 3.37 18.26 -0.88
C PRO A 59 2.92 17.30 0.24
N GLN A 60 2.20 16.21 -0.06
CA GLN A 60 1.85 15.19 0.95
C GLN A 60 3.08 14.51 1.59
N TYR A 61 4.26 14.63 1.01
CA TYR A 61 5.49 14.18 1.66
C TYR A 61 5.73 14.85 3.01
N GLU A 62 5.34 16.11 3.18
CA GLU A 62 5.44 16.83 4.45
C GLU A 62 4.61 16.15 5.55
N GLU A 63 3.34 15.85 5.24
CA GLU A 63 2.46 15.17 6.20
C GLU A 63 2.87 13.70 6.43
N LEU A 64 3.38 13.01 5.40
CA LEU A 64 3.92 11.67 5.56
C LEU A 64 5.14 11.67 6.50
N GLN A 65 6.04 12.64 6.36
CA GLN A 65 7.21 12.76 7.23
C GLN A 65 6.80 13.06 8.67
N LYS A 66 5.89 14.00 8.87
CA LYS A 66 5.34 14.33 10.18
C LYS A 66 4.65 13.13 10.84
N LEU A 67 3.84 12.38 10.08
CA LEU A 67 3.22 11.13 10.54
C LEU A 67 4.28 10.11 10.96
N TYR A 68 5.32 9.93 10.13
CA TYR A 68 6.39 9.00 10.42
C TYR A 68 7.14 9.39 11.70
N GLU A 69 7.51 10.66 11.86
CA GLU A 69 8.20 11.15 13.07
C GLU A 69 7.37 10.93 14.31
N THR A 70 6.06 11.14 14.23
CA THR A 70 5.15 10.98 15.37
C THR A 70 5.03 9.51 15.81
N TYR A 71 4.98 8.56 14.86
CA TYR A 71 4.61 7.18 15.16
C TYR A 71 5.72 6.14 14.94
N LYS A 72 6.91 6.51 14.42
CA LYS A 72 8.01 5.56 14.19
C LYS A 72 8.45 4.83 15.47
N ALA A 73 8.46 5.52 16.60
CA ALA A 73 8.78 4.91 17.90
C ALA A 73 7.69 3.91 18.36
N GLN A 74 6.47 4.07 17.87
CA GLN A 74 5.34 3.16 18.12
C GLN A 74 5.23 2.04 17.08
N GLY A 75 6.19 1.96 16.15
CA GLY A 75 6.29 0.88 15.19
C GLY A 75 5.72 1.17 13.80
N LEU A 76 5.33 2.42 13.49
CA LEU A 76 4.96 2.78 12.12
C LEU A 76 6.19 2.77 11.21
N VAL A 77 6.04 2.16 10.02
CA VAL A 77 7.01 2.27 8.92
C VAL A 77 6.27 2.70 7.66
N ILE A 78 6.76 3.74 7.00
CA ILE A 78 6.28 4.15 5.67
C ILE A 78 7.20 3.52 4.62
N LEU A 79 6.61 2.80 3.67
CA LEU A 79 7.31 2.20 2.54
C LEU A 79 6.97 3.00 1.28
N ASP A 80 7.90 3.85 0.87
CA ASP A 80 7.73 4.79 -0.24
C ASP A 80 8.23 4.17 -1.55
N PHE A 81 7.34 4.07 -2.54
CA PHE A 81 7.61 3.52 -3.85
C PHE A 81 7.35 4.56 -4.95
N PRO A 82 8.37 5.25 -5.46
CA PRO A 82 8.17 6.15 -6.59
C PRO A 82 7.58 5.42 -7.80
N CYS A 83 6.55 6.00 -8.44
CA CYS A 83 5.87 5.41 -9.58
C CYS A 83 5.72 6.41 -10.72
N ASN A 84 6.19 6.05 -11.92
CA ASN A 84 6.15 6.94 -13.08
C ASN A 84 4.96 6.71 -14.03
N GLN A 85 3.99 5.87 -13.64
CA GLN A 85 2.88 5.50 -14.52
C GLN A 85 1.80 6.58 -14.64
N PHE A 86 1.77 7.55 -13.74
CA PHE A 86 0.74 8.60 -13.70
C PHE A 86 1.33 9.91 -14.22
N GLY A 87 1.10 10.18 -15.51
CA GLY A 87 1.55 11.41 -16.15
C GLY A 87 3.07 11.59 -16.19
N ALA A 88 3.86 10.52 -16.10
CA ALA A 88 5.31 10.54 -16.02
C ALA A 88 5.85 11.49 -14.92
N GLN A 89 5.19 11.53 -13.77
CA GLN A 89 5.46 12.49 -12.69
C GLN A 89 6.57 12.05 -11.72
N ALA A 90 7.22 10.90 -11.95
CA ALA A 90 8.43 10.48 -11.24
C ALA A 90 9.56 10.11 -12.24
N PRO A 91 10.05 11.07 -13.08
CA PRO A 91 10.95 10.75 -14.21
C PRO A 91 12.39 10.45 -13.77
N GLY A 92 12.87 11.04 -12.67
CA GLY A 92 14.26 10.97 -12.22
C GLY A 92 14.75 9.55 -11.89
N SER A 93 16.05 9.37 -11.76
CA SER A 93 16.68 8.19 -11.15
C SER A 93 16.30 8.09 -9.68
N PHE A 94 16.57 6.94 -9.04
CA PHE A 94 16.37 6.81 -7.60
C PHE A 94 17.12 7.90 -6.81
N LYS A 95 18.38 8.14 -7.15
CA LYS A 95 19.22 9.15 -6.50
C LYS A 95 18.62 10.55 -6.58
N GLU A 96 18.11 10.93 -7.76
CA GLU A 96 17.48 12.25 -7.95
C GLU A 96 16.19 12.37 -7.15
N ILE A 97 15.34 11.33 -7.18
CA ILE A 97 14.09 11.29 -6.41
C ILE A 97 14.38 11.34 -4.92
N HIS A 98 15.33 10.53 -4.43
CA HIS A 98 15.72 10.49 -3.03
C HIS A 98 16.27 11.85 -2.56
N SER A 99 17.18 12.45 -3.34
CA SER A 99 17.72 13.79 -3.03
C SER A 99 16.63 14.86 -3.01
N PHE A 100 15.67 14.77 -3.92
CA PHE A 100 14.52 15.69 -3.95
C PHE A 100 13.66 15.54 -2.68
N CYS A 101 13.31 14.32 -2.30
CA CYS A 101 12.46 14.05 -1.14
C CYS A 101 13.14 14.44 0.18
N THR A 102 14.42 14.09 0.34
CA THR A 102 15.18 14.46 1.54
C THR A 102 15.44 15.95 1.61
N GLY A 103 15.80 16.59 0.50
CA GLY A 103 16.14 18.02 0.46
C GLY A 103 14.94 18.94 0.62
N ASN A 104 13.77 18.59 0.09
CA ASN A 104 12.59 19.47 0.12
C ASN A 104 11.62 19.14 1.27
N TYR A 105 11.57 17.89 1.72
CA TYR A 105 10.60 17.43 2.71
C TYR A 105 11.23 16.77 3.94
N GLY A 106 12.56 16.67 3.98
CA GLY A 106 13.28 16.04 5.09
C GLY A 106 12.92 14.56 5.30
N THR A 107 12.52 13.84 4.24
CA THR A 107 12.04 12.45 4.38
C THR A 107 13.12 11.54 4.95
N THR A 108 12.75 10.76 5.98
CA THR A 108 13.64 9.81 6.67
C THR A 108 13.10 8.39 6.69
N PHE A 109 11.92 8.16 6.17
CA PHE A 109 11.35 6.81 6.03
C PHE A 109 11.96 6.05 4.84
N PRO A 110 11.90 4.71 4.83
CA PRO A 110 12.41 3.88 3.75
C PRO A 110 11.82 4.24 2.38
N GLN A 111 12.69 4.54 1.42
CA GLN A 111 12.34 4.77 0.03
C GLN A 111 12.94 3.66 -0.84
N PHE A 112 12.15 3.13 -1.76
CA PHE A 112 12.48 1.97 -2.59
C PHE A 112 12.70 2.37 -4.05
N ALA A 113 13.18 1.44 -4.86
CA ALA A 113 13.25 1.60 -6.30
C ALA A 113 11.86 1.88 -6.89
N LYS A 114 11.84 2.52 -8.06
CA LYS A 114 10.58 2.74 -8.79
C LYS A 114 9.81 1.46 -8.97
N ILE A 115 8.49 1.55 -8.80
CA ILE A 115 7.59 0.42 -8.91
C ILE A 115 6.57 0.60 -10.03
N ILE A 116 6.13 -0.52 -10.60
CA ILE A 116 5.00 -0.58 -11.54
C ILE A 116 3.80 -1.09 -10.75
N VAL A 117 2.72 -0.29 -10.67
CA VAL A 117 1.55 -0.58 -9.83
C VAL A 117 0.34 -1.05 -10.62
N ASN A 118 0.37 -0.94 -11.96
CA ASN A 118 -0.70 -1.37 -12.87
C ASN A 118 -0.14 -2.00 -14.14
N GLY A 119 -0.93 -2.89 -14.75
CA GLY A 119 -0.67 -3.47 -16.06
C GLY A 119 0.15 -4.76 -16.03
N HIS A 120 0.63 -5.20 -17.20
CA HIS A 120 1.24 -6.51 -17.38
C HIS A 120 2.47 -6.76 -16.48
N ASN A 121 3.27 -5.73 -16.24
CA ASN A 121 4.51 -5.83 -15.44
C ASN A 121 4.34 -5.30 -14.03
N GLU A 122 3.11 -5.26 -13.52
CA GLU A 122 2.89 -4.75 -12.16
C GLU A 122 3.59 -5.60 -11.10
N SER A 123 4.03 -4.94 -10.05
CA SER A 123 4.64 -5.59 -8.90
C SER A 123 3.66 -6.58 -8.25
N PRO A 124 4.10 -7.84 -7.96
CA PRO A 124 3.27 -8.80 -7.21
C PRO A 124 2.76 -8.26 -5.87
N LEU A 125 3.49 -7.34 -5.24
CA LEU A 125 3.03 -6.63 -4.04
C LEU A 125 1.77 -5.84 -4.34
N TYR A 126 1.73 -5.05 -5.44
CA TYR A 126 0.56 -4.24 -5.78
C TYR A 126 -0.60 -5.07 -6.32
N THR A 127 -0.34 -6.18 -7.02
CA THR A 127 -1.38 -7.17 -7.36
C THR A 127 -2.07 -7.67 -6.09
N TYR A 128 -1.28 -8.02 -5.07
CA TYR A 128 -1.80 -8.47 -3.78
C TYR A 128 -2.59 -7.36 -3.06
N LEU A 129 -2.04 -6.15 -2.94
CA LEU A 129 -2.67 -5.04 -2.24
C LEU A 129 -4.04 -4.69 -2.86
N LYS A 130 -4.11 -4.58 -4.18
CA LYS A 130 -5.35 -4.32 -4.92
C LYS A 130 -6.39 -5.43 -4.74
N ALA A 131 -5.95 -6.69 -4.65
CA ALA A 131 -6.84 -7.82 -4.40
C ALA A 131 -7.39 -7.84 -2.98
N GLN A 132 -6.62 -7.36 -1.98
CA GLN A 132 -7.07 -7.27 -0.59
C GLN A 132 -7.99 -6.06 -0.36
N GLN A 133 -7.66 -4.93 -0.99
CA GLN A 133 -8.44 -3.69 -0.91
C GLN A 133 -8.64 -3.12 -2.31
N PRO A 134 -9.66 -3.55 -3.02
CA PRO A 134 -10.01 -2.96 -4.30
C PRO A 134 -10.47 -1.52 -4.12
N PHE A 135 -10.27 -0.73 -5.17
CA PHE A 135 -10.75 0.66 -5.20
C PHE A 135 -12.27 0.72 -4.98
N LYS A 136 -12.71 1.56 -4.06
CA LYS A 136 -14.13 1.71 -3.66
C LYS A 136 -14.74 3.06 -4.06
N GLY A 137 -14.03 3.84 -4.85
CA GLY A 137 -14.40 5.22 -5.18
C GLY A 137 -13.61 6.24 -4.37
N PHE A 138 -13.72 7.49 -4.77
CA PHE A 138 -13.17 8.62 -4.02
C PHE A 138 -14.17 9.08 -2.97
N ASP A 139 -13.69 9.71 -1.90
CA ASP A 139 -14.55 10.38 -0.93
C ASP A 139 -15.14 11.65 -1.54
N LEU A 140 -16.43 11.61 -1.83
CA LEU A 140 -17.15 12.73 -2.46
C LEU A 140 -17.47 13.88 -1.50
N ASN A 141 -17.28 13.70 -0.20
CA ASN A 141 -17.37 14.79 0.78
C ASN A 141 -16.11 15.66 0.76
N ASN A 142 -15.04 15.17 0.17
CA ASN A 142 -13.80 15.89 -0.02
C ASN A 142 -13.76 16.55 -1.40
N PRO A 143 -13.45 17.85 -1.50
CA PRO A 143 -13.40 18.57 -2.80
C PRO A 143 -12.46 17.93 -3.81
N ILE A 144 -11.28 17.43 -3.36
CA ILE A 144 -10.30 16.76 -4.22
C ILE A 144 -10.85 15.40 -4.68
N GLY A 145 -11.48 14.65 -3.77
CA GLY A 145 -12.12 13.38 -4.10
C GLY A 145 -13.21 13.55 -5.14
N LYS A 146 -14.06 14.57 -4.98
CA LYS A 146 -15.10 14.93 -5.95
C LYS A 146 -14.49 15.28 -7.32
N TYR A 147 -13.48 16.15 -7.35
CA TYR A 147 -12.78 16.50 -8.58
C TYR A 147 -12.16 15.28 -9.29
N LEU A 148 -11.55 14.37 -8.54
CA LEU A 148 -10.97 13.15 -9.10
C LEU A 148 -12.06 12.22 -9.65
N ASP A 149 -13.18 12.05 -8.92
CA ASP A 149 -14.31 11.24 -9.40
C ASP A 149 -14.86 11.78 -10.71
N GLU A 150 -15.14 13.07 -10.79
CA GLU A 150 -15.62 13.72 -12.00
C GLU A 150 -14.63 13.52 -13.18
N LYS A 151 -13.34 13.74 -12.94
CA LYS A 151 -12.29 13.57 -13.95
C LYS A 151 -12.21 12.15 -14.49
N PHE A 152 -12.19 11.15 -13.60
CA PHE A 152 -12.09 9.75 -14.03
C PHE A 152 -13.38 9.24 -14.65
N ARG A 153 -14.52 9.68 -14.15
CA ARG A 153 -15.85 9.33 -14.69
C ARG A 153 -16.05 9.89 -16.10
N ALA A 154 -15.53 11.08 -16.37
CA ALA A 154 -15.57 11.66 -17.73
C ALA A 154 -14.74 10.85 -18.74
N GLN A 155 -13.66 10.20 -18.30
CA GLN A 155 -12.83 9.34 -19.16
C GLN A 155 -13.40 7.92 -19.30
N ASN A 156 -13.94 7.37 -18.22
CA ASN A 156 -14.56 6.05 -18.16
C ASN A 156 -15.66 6.03 -17.08
N PRO A 157 -16.95 5.99 -17.45
CA PRO A 157 -18.04 5.93 -16.48
C PRO A 157 -17.96 4.72 -15.52
N ASN A 158 -17.29 3.64 -15.92
CA ASN A 158 -17.09 2.44 -15.11
C ASN A 158 -15.74 2.40 -14.37
N TYR A 159 -14.98 3.50 -14.34
CA TYR A 159 -13.63 3.52 -13.77
C TYR A 159 -13.55 2.96 -12.34
N ALA A 160 -14.61 3.10 -11.54
CA ALA A 160 -14.66 2.62 -10.16
C ALA A 160 -14.73 1.09 -10.04
N LYS A 161 -15.13 0.39 -11.13
CA LYS A 161 -15.18 -1.08 -11.17
C LYS A 161 -13.81 -1.70 -11.47
N ASP A 162 -12.88 -0.91 -11.98
CA ASP A 162 -11.52 -1.33 -12.25
C ASP A 162 -10.69 -1.26 -10.96
N PRO A 163 -10.03 -2.36 -10.51
CA PRO A 163 -9.24 -2.40 -9.29
C PRO A 163 -7.88 -1.68 -9.40
N SER A 164 -7.52 -1.14 -10.57
CA SER A 164 -6.24 -0.45 -10.77
C SER A 164 -6.05 0.71 -9.79
N ILE A 165 -4.79 1.00 -9.47
CA ILE A 165 -4.42 2.24 -8.77
C ILE A 165 -4.77 3.42 -9.67
N LYS A 166 -5.47 4.41 -9.12
CA LYS A 166 -5.99 5.54 -9.92
C LYS A 166 -5.00 6.67 -10.06
N TRP A 167 -4.18 6.93 -9.04
CA TRP A 167 -3.25 8.06 -9.08
C TRP A 167 -2.07 7.89 -8.12
N ASN A 168 -1.12 8.82 -8.19
CA ASN A 168 -0.03 8.96 -7.22
C ASN A 168 -0.58 9.20 -5.80
N PHE A 169 0.19 8.82 -4.79
CA PHE A 169 -0.11 8.92 -3.37
C PHE A 169 -1.29 8.05 -2.90
N THR A 170 -1.59 6.96 -3.64
CA THR A 170 -2.47 5.90 -3.13
C THR A 170 -1.77 5.18 -1.97
N LYS A 171 -2.49 4.98 -0.88
CA LYS A 171 -1.98 4.45 0.38
C LYS A 171 -2.69 3.18 0.77
N PHE A 172 -1.91 2.21 1.26
CA PHE A 172 -2.41 0.99 1.90
C PHE A 172 -1.85 0.94 3.31
N LEU A 173 -2.73 0.90 4.29
CA LEU A 173 -2.36 0.72 5.69
C LEU A 173 -2.51 -0.74 6.09
N ARG A 174 -1.47 -1.31 6.66
CA ARG A 174 -1.49 -2.63 7.25
C ARG A 174 -1.11 -2.58 8.72
N SER A 175 -2.01 -3.02 9.59
CA SER A 175 -1.71 -3.29 11.01
C SER A 175 -1.43 -4.78 11.23
N GLU A 176 -0.76 -5.14 12.35
CA GLU A 176 -0.51 -6.54 12.68
C GLU A 176 -1.79 -7.33 12.98
N GLU A 177 -2.76 -6.69 13.59
CA GLU A 177 -3.96 -7.35 14.11
C GLU A 177 -5.07 -7.50 13.08
N HIS A 178 -5.03 -6.74 11.98
CA HIS A 178 -6.08 -6.74 10.97
C HIS A 178 -5.54 -6.81 9.55
N THR A 179 -6.12 -7.70 8.77
CA THR A 179 -5.92 -7.80 7.31
C THR A 179 -6.65 -6.70 6.55
N SER A 180 -7.19 -5.70 7.22
CA SER A 180 -7.87 -4.57 6.60
C SER A 180 -6.84 -3.54 6.15
N GLU A 181 -6.57 -3.52 4.86
CA GLU A 181 -5.76 -2.48 4.22
C GLU A 181 -6.71 -1.39 3.73
N LEU A 182 -6.45 -0.15 4.11
CA LEU A 182 -7.23 0.99 3.63
C LEU A 182 -6.58 1.53 2.37
N GLN A 183 -7.30 1.49 1.26
CA GLN A 183 -6.87 2.21 0.05
C GLN A 183 -7.48 3.62 0.10
N SER A 184 -6.65 4.62 0.27
CA SER A 184 -7.06 6.02 0.13
C SER A 184 -6.14 6.72 -0.88
N PRO A 185 -6.65 7.16 -2.03
CA PRO A 185 -5.88 7.99 -2.97
C PRO A 185 -5.77 9.44 -2.52
N ALA A 186 -6.60 9.86 -1.61
CA ALA A 186 -6.63 11.23 -1.12
C ALA A 186 -6.59 11.26 0.40
N MET A 187 -5.69 12.04 0.91
CA MET A 187 -5.63 12.66 2.23
C MET A 187 -5.11 11.84 3.42
N ILE A 188 -4.05 12.36 3.88
CA ILE A 188 -3.85 12.63 5.29
C ILE A 188 -4.23 14.11 5.51
#